data_3a28eac59f2ad416bed6dbfec115f125
#
_entry.id   3a28eac59f2ad416bed6dbfec115f125
#
_cell.length_a   1.000
_cell.length_b   1.000
_cell.length_c   1.000
_cell.angle_alpha   90.00
_cell.angle_beta   90.00
_cell.angle_gamma   90.00
#
_symmetry.space_group_name_H-M   'P 1'
#
loop_
_entity.id
_entity.type
_entity.pdbx_description
1 polymer ?
#
loop_
_entity_poly.entity_id
_entity_poly.type
_entity_poly.pdbx_seq_one_letter_code
_entity_poly.pdbx_strand_id
1 'polypeptide(L)'
;NLGARLDPLILGHHIHSQAAATCELAPKWPEDVGGSPLSYLGRTQLIEQIRYPADFDPSIVDVFNTNTFTFRAADLDHDFELGWYYVEKNVEERKAVQIEHLIGELTAHLPTSWLCVRRSGRTTRFLPMKTPDDLSSARDEIAEMYDAPADGV
;
A
#
# COMPACT_ATOMS: atom_id res chain seq x y z
N ASN A 1 7.83 -4.33 -3.84
CA ASN A 1 6.73 -5.27 -3.58
C ASN A 1 6.55 -6.20 -4.78
N LEU A 2 6.99 -7.47 -4.68
CA LEU A 2 6.85 -8.47 -5.75
C LEU A 2 5.42 -9.00 -5.90
N GLY A 3 4.57 -8.84 -4.88
CA GLY A 3 3.16 -9.20 -4.95
C GLY A 3 2.31 -8.26 -5.81
N ALA A 4 2.80 -7.04 -6.11
CA ALA A 4 2.11 -6.09 -6.96
C ALA A 4 2.20 -6.51 -8.42
N ARG A 5 1.06 -6.88 -9.01
CA ARG A 5 0.94 -7.29 -10.41
C ARG A 5 -0.40 -6.86 -10.98
N LEU A 6 -0.47 -6.73 -12.29
CA LEU A 6 -1.75 -6.50 -12.97
C LEU A 6 -2.65 -7.73 -12.77
N ASP A 7 -3.87 -7.49 -12.28
CA ASP A 7 -4.83 -8.53 -11.97
C ASP A 7 -6.20 -8.13 -12.52
N PRO A 8 -6.80 -8.94 -13.40
CA PRO A 8 -8.10 -8.64 -13.99
C PRO A 8 -9.23 -8.50 -12.96
N LEU A 9 -9.16 -9.23 -11.84
CA LEU A 9 -10.16 -9.14 -10.76
C LEU A 9 -10.07 -7.80 -10.04
N ILE A 10 -8.84 -7.35 -9.72
CA ILE A 10 -8.62 -6.04 -9.10
C ILE A 10 -9.07 -4.93 -10.04
N LEU A 11 -8.70 -5.02 -11.32
CA LEU A 11 -9.12 -4.04 -12.31
C LEU A 11 -10.65 -4.04 -12.50
N GLY A 12 -11.27 -5.22 -12.56
CA GLY A 12 -12.74 -5.36 -12.62
C GLY A 12 -13.42 -4.77 -11.40
N HIS A 13 -12.89 -4.99 -10.19
CA HIS A 13 -13.36 -4.35 -8.98
C HIS A 13 -13.28 -2.82 -9.06
N HIS A 14 -12.12 -2.29 -9.49
CA HIS A 14 -11.93 -0.84 -9.64
C HIS A 14 -12.96 -0.22 -10.59
N ILE A 15 -13.17 -0.84 -11.76
CA ILE A 15 -14.16 -0.38 -12.73
C ILE A 15 -15.59 -0.45 -12.15
N HIS A 16 -15.94 -1.57 -11.51
CA HIS A 16 -17.27 -1.78 -10.94
C HIS A 16 -17.59 -0.84 -9.78
N SER A 17 -16.61 -0.53 -8.93
CA SER A 17 -16.75 0.38 -7.79
C SER A 17 -17.03 1.82 -8.20
N GLN A 18 -16.71 2.19 -9.44
CA GLN A 18 -16.76 3.57 -9.94
C GLN A 18 -15.95 4.58 -9.10
N ALA A 19 -15.08 4.10 -8.23
CA ALA A 19 -14.18 4.93 -7.44
C ALA A 19 -13.09 5.55 -8.32
N ALA A 20 -12.60 6.72 -7.92
CA ALA A 20 -11.46 7.37 -8.56
C ALA A 20 -10.13 6.66 -8.25
N ALA A 21 -10.06 6.04 -7.07
CA ALA A 21 -8.93 5.24 -6.62
C ALA A 21 -9.39 3.92 -6.01
N THR A 22 -8.57 2.87 -6.14
CA THR A 22 -8.65 1.65 -5.35
C THR A 22 -7.31 1.46 -4.63
N CYS A 23 -7.35 1.36 -3.31
CA CYS A 23 -6.19 1.11 -2.48
C CYS A 23 -6.18 -0.35 -2.02
N GLU A 24 -5.09 -1.08 -2.29
CA GLU A 24 -4.91 -2.43 -1.79
C GLU A 24 -4.38 -2.41 -0.37
N LEU A 25 -5.10 -3.05 0.53
CA LEU A 25 -4.79 -3.19 1.94
C LEU A 25 -4.41 -4.63 2.25
N ALA A 26 -3.43 -4.85 3.12
CA ALA A 26 -3.10 -6.16 3.64
C ALA A 26 -3.36 -6.24 5.14
N PRO A 27 -3.63 -7.44 5.70
CA PRO A 27 -3.65 -7.65 7.14
C PRO A 27 -2.34 -7.16 7.76
N LYS A 28 -2.46 -6.41 8.86
CA LYS A 28 -1.31 -5.85 9.57
C LYS A 28 -0.79 -6.83 10.61
N TRP A 29 0.50 -7.07 10.62
CA TRP A 29 1.20 -7.80 11.69
C TRP A 29 1.83 -6.78 12.66
N PRO A 30 2.16 -7.20 13.90
CA PRO A 30 2.64 -6.27 14.93
C PRO A 30 3.87 -5.45 14.52
N GLU A 31 4.76 -6.05 13.72
CA GLU A 31 6.00 -5.42 13.24
C GLU A 31 5.84 -4.51 12.02
N ASP A 32 4.65 -4.49 11.41
CA ASP A 32 4.43 -3.67 10.22
C ASP A 32 4.35 -2.18 10.55
N VAL A 33 5.05 -1.43 9.74
CA VAL A 33 5.04 0.04 9.74
C VAL A 33 4.46 0.50 8.42
N GLY A 34 3.36 1.25 8.48
CA GLY A 34 2.71 1.77 7.27
C GLY A 34 1.42 2.50 7.59
N GLY A 35 0.88 3.19 6.59
CA GLY A 35 -0.38 3.91 6.69
C GLY A 35 -1.58 2.98 6.73
N SER A 36 -2.67 3.45 7.31
CA SER A 36 -3.92 2.70 7.42
C SER A 36 -5.12 3.58 7.08
N PRO A 37 -6.21 2.99 6.56
CA PRO A 37 -7.45 3.74 6.34
C PRO A 37 -8.08 4.07 7.69
N LEU A 38 -8.18 5.36 8.00
CA LEU A 38 -8.76 5.88 9.23
C LEU A 38 -9.84 6.90 8.92
N SER A 39 -10.84 7.00 9.79
CA SER A 39 -11.84 8.05 9.71
C SER A 39 -11.25 9.34 10.27
N TYR A 40 -11.09 10.34 9.41
CA TYR A 40 -10.59 11.64 9.78
C TYR A 40 -11.38 12.74 9.06
N LEU A 41 -11.84 13.76 9.79
CA LEU A 41 -12.66 14.85 9.27
C LEU A 41 -13.92 14.35 8.50
N GLY A 42 -14.56 13.30 9.01
CA GLY A 42 -15.81 12.76 8.45
C GLY A 42 -15.67 11.93 7.19
N ARG A 43 -14.47 11.57 6.77
CA ARG A 43 -14.22 10.65 5.65
C ARG A 43 -13.11 9.66 5.95
N THR A 44 -13.20 8.48 5.34
CA THR A 44 -12.12 7.50 5.39
C THR A 44 -11.02 7.91 4.42
N GLN A 45 -9.79 8.03 4.94
CA GLN A 45 -8.61 8.36 4.16
C GLN A 45 -7.41 7.60 4.68
N LEU A 46 -6.40 7.42 3.85
CA LEU A 46 -5.15 6.79 4.25
C LEU A 46 -4.32 7.77 5.07
N ILE A 47 -4.07 7.42 6.31
CA ILE A 47 -3.17 8.17 7.18
C ILE A 47 -1.89 7.37 7.35
N GLU A 48 -0.77 7.91 6.89
CA GLU A 48 0.53 7.28 7.08
C GLU A 48 0.97 7.35 8.54
N GLN A 49 1.67 6.33 9.01
CA GLN A 49 2.04 6.21 10.42
C GLN A 49 2.84 7.42 10.93
N ILE A 50 3.63 8.07 10.10
CA ILE A 50 4.36 9.30 10.42
C ILE A 50 3.42 10.46 10.82
N ARG A 51 2.14 10.38 10.45
CA ARG A 51 1.10 11.38 10.73
C ARG A 51 0.25 11.04 11.95
N TYR A 52 0.46 9.89 12.58
CA TYR A 52 -0.32 9.51 13.75
C TYR A 52 -0.02 10.46 14.91
N PRO A 53 -1.04 10.88 15.67
CA PRO A 53 -0.81 11.57 16.94
C PRO A 53 0.06 10.73 17.87
N ALA A 54 0.82 11.39 18.74
CA ALA A 54 1.74 10.70 19.64
C ALA A 54 1.05 9.75 20.64
N ASP A 55 -0.24 9.99 20.91
CA ASP A 55 -1.10 9.18 21.78
C ASP A 55 -1.95 8.14 21.02
N PHE A 56 -1.78 8.03 19.70
CA PHE A 56 -2.49 7.03 18.90
C PHE A 56 -1.85 5.65 19.07
N ASP A 57 -2.65 4.67 19.46
CA ASP A 57 -2.23 3.28 19.55
C ASP A 57 -2.36 2.58 18.17
N PRO A 58 -1.27 2.32 17.45
CA PRO A 58 -1.33 1.67 16.14
C PRO A 58 -1.72 0.19 16.19
N SER A 59 -1.79 -0.43 17.36
CA SER A 59 -2.19 -1.83 17.52
C SER A 59 -3.67 -2.07 17.30
N ILE A 60 -4.50 -1.00 17.36
CA ILE A 60 -5.94 -1.10 17.10
C ILE A 60 -6.29 -1.21 15.60
N VAL A 61 -5.28 -1.12 14.74
CA VAL A 61 -5.48 -1.13 13.29
C VAL A 61 -5.14 -2.48 12.70
N ASP A 62 -6.11 -3.13 12.08
CA ASP A 62 -6.01 -4.51 11.56
C ASP A 62 -5.45 -4.61 10.15
N VAL A 63 -5.45 -3.50 9.40
CA VAL A 63 -4.99 -3.47 8.00
C VAL A 63 -4.09 -2.28 7.74
N PHE A 64 -3.21 -2.41 6.77
CA PHE A 64 -2.34 -1.32 6.34
C PHE A 64 -2.18 -1.27 4.82
N ASN A 65 -1.70 -0.14 4.34
CA ASN A 65 -1.47 0.14 2.94
C ASN A 65 -0.31 -0.68 2.37
N THR A 66 -0.58 -1.42 1.29
CA THR A 66 0.47 -2.13 0.53
C THR A 66 1.27 -1.22 -0.38
N ASN A 67 0.89 0.05 -0.45
CA ASN A 67 1.39 1.05 -1.40
C ASN A 67 1.13 0.66 -2.88
N THR A 68 0.04 -0.08 -3.10
CA THR A 68 -0.44 -0.45 -4.43
C THR A 68 -1.81 0.19 -4.65
N PHE A 69 -1.89 1.02 -5.69
CA PHE A 69 -3.09 1.77 -6.05
C PHE A 69 -3.45 1.55 -7.50
N THR A 70 -4.74 1.58 -7.78
CA THR A 70 -5.30 1.71 -9.13
C THR A 70 -6.06 3.01 -9.19
N PHE A 71 -5.76 3.87 -10.17
CA PHE A 71 -6.41 5.18 -10.35
C PHE A 71 -7.13 5.24 -11.69
N ARG A 72 -8.25 5.95 -11.74
CA ARG A 72 -8.84 6.39 -12.99
C ARG A 72 -8.06 7.62 -13.48
N ALA A 73 -7.41 7.50 -14.63
CA ALA A 73 -6.49 8.53 -15.13
C ALA A 73 -7.13 9.92 -15.26
N ALA A 74 -8.41 9.98 -15.65
CA ALA A 74 -9.13 11.25 -15.78
C ALA A 74 -9.28 12.01 -14.44
N ASP A 75 -9.24 11.32 -13.30
CA ASP A 75 -9.34 11.96 -11.98
C ASP A 75 -7.98 12.46 -11.46
N LEU A 76 -6.90 12.20 -12.19
CA LEU A 76 -5.56 12.70 -11.86
C LEU A 76 -5.16 13.91 -12.71
N ASP A 77 -6.02 14.37 -13.63
CA ASP A 77 -5.73 15.47 -14.54
C ASP A 77 -5.99 16.85 -13.88
N HIS A 78 -5.50 17.03 -12.68
CA HIS A 78 -5.49 18.31 -11.96
C HIS A 78 -4.49 18.29 -10.80
N ASP A 79 -4.17 19.47 -10.26
CA ASP A 79 -3.26 19.61 -9.15
C ASP A 79 -3.93 19.23 -7.82
N PHE A 80 -3.18 18.53 -6.95
CA PHE A 80 -3.56 18.21 -5.59
C PHE A 80 -2.64 18.93 -4.60
N GLU A 81 -3.20 19.52 -3.58
CA GLU A 81 -2.43 20.02 -2.45
C GLU A 81 -2.02 18.86 -1.54
N LEU A 82 -0.77 18.40 -1.67
CA LEU A 82 -0.19 17.34 -0.85
C LEU A 82 0.85 17.91 0.12
N GLY A 83 0.90 17.34 1.31
CA GLY A 83 1.88 17.72 2.33
C GLY A 83 3.31 17.35 1.94
N TRP A 84 4.28 18.14 2.42
CA TRP A 84 5.70 17.79 2.35
C TRP A 84 6.12 17.09 3.63
N TYR A 85 6.75 15.90 3.51
CA TYR A 85 7.20 15.11 4.63
C TYR A 85 8.71 14.95 4.58
N TYR A 86 9.32 15.02 5.76
CA TYR A 86 10.77 14.90 5.95
C TYR A 86 11.03 13.64 6.75
N VAL A 87 11.77 12.69 6.15
CA VAL A 87 12.12 11.43 6.80
C VAL A 87 13.63 11.35 6.92
N GLU A 88 14.14 11.24 8.15
CA GLU A 88 15.55 10.94 8.37
C GLU A 88 15.80 9.45 8.13
N LYS A 89 16.79 9.13 7.32
CA LYS A 89 17.25 7.77 7.05
C LYS A 89 18.76 7.67 7.28
N ASN A 90 19.18 6.54 7.80
CA ASN A 90 20.59 6.22 7.81
C ASN A 90 20.95 5.56 6.47
N VAL A 91 21.85 6.19 5.73
CA VAL A 91 22.42 5.66 4.49
C VAL A 91 23.89 5.42 4.74
N GLU A 92 24.27 4.16 4.86
CA GLU A 92 25.59 3.75 5.33
C GLU A 92 25.87 4.35 6.72
N GLU A 93 26.94 5.14 6.86
CA GLU A 93 27.32 5.80 8.12
C GLU A 93 26.82 7.26 8.22
N ARG A 94 25.96 7.70 7.32
CA ARG A 94 25.50 9.10 7.24
C ARG A 94 23.99 9.21 7.43
N LYS A 95 23.57 10.30 8.06
CA LYS A 95 22.16 10.69 8.08
C LYS A 95 21.81 11.41 6.77
N ALA A 96 20.72 10.99 6.14
CA ALA A 96 20.13 11.65 5.00
C ALA A 96 18.68 12.05 5.32
N VAL A 97 18.26 13.20 4.81
CA VAL A 97 16.86 13.64 4.88
C VAL A 97 16.24 13.40 3.52
N GLN A 98 15.20 12.58 3.50
CA GLN A 98 14.36 12.39 2.32
C GLN A 98 13.15 13.31 2.43
N ILE A 99 12.88 14.04 1.35
CA ILE A 99 11.68 14.90 1.23
C ILE A 99 10.73 14.19 0.27
N GLU A 100 9.49 13.97 0.69
CA GLU A 100 8.53 13.22 -0.10
C GLU A 100 7.09 13.74 0.06
N HIS A 101 6.27 13.50 -0.96
CA HIS A 101 4.82 13.51 -0.86
C HIS A 101 4.33 12.08 -0.60
N LEU A 102 3.27 11.95 0.16
CA LEU A 102 2.66 10.66 0.45
C LEU A 102 1.48 10.43 -0.51
N ILE A 103 1.62 9.48 -1.43
CA ILE A 103 0.55 9.17 -2.41
C ILE A 103 -0.78 8.82 -1.74
N GLY A 104 -0.73 8.29 -0.52
CA GLY A 104 -1.92 8.00 0.28
C GLY A 104 -2.79 9.22 0.57
N GLU A 105 -2.23 10.43 0.55
CA GLU A 105 -3.00 11.66 0.77
C GLU A 105 -4.01 11.94 -0.34
N LEU A 106 -3.82 11.38 -1.54
CA LEU A 106 -4.82 11.46 -2.61
C LEU A 106 -6.17 10.88 -2.19
N THR A 107 -6.20 9.94 -1.24
CA THR A 107 -7.45 9.38 -0.71
C THR A 107 -8.28 10.40 0.11
N ALA A 108 -7.69 11.51 0.53
CA ALA A 108 -8.42 12.63 1.12
C ALA A 108 -9.16 13.48 0.07
N HIS A 109 -8.74 13.41 -1.18
CA HIS A 109 -9.28 14.19 -2.29
C HIS A 109 -10.16 13.36 -3.22
N LEU A 110 -9.84 12.08 -3.37
CA LEU A 110 -10.48 11.17 -4.34
C LEU A 110 -11.42 10.16 -3.66
N PRO A 111 -12.61 9.90 -4.21
CA PRO A 111 -13.42 8.75 -3.82
C PRO A 111 -12.61 7.46 -3.95
N THR A 112 -12.39 6.77 -2.83
CA THR A 112 -11.49 5.62 -2.76
C THR A 112 -12.24 4.36 -2.35
N SER A 113 -12.05 3.29 -3.10
CA SER A 113 -12.42 1.92 -2.74
C SER A 113 -11.26 1.25 -2.00
N TRP A 114 -11.60 0.56 -0.91
CA TRP A 114 -10.64 -0.11 -0.03
C TRP A 114 -10.75 -1.61 -0.25
N LEU A 115 -9.68 -2.24 -0.74
CA LEU A 115 -9.68 -3.64 -1.11
C LEU A 115 -8.67 -4.42 -0.28
N CYS A 116 -9.15 -5.28 0.63
CA CYS A 116 -8.29 -6.19 1.37
C CYS A 116 -7.80 -7.31 0.46
N VAL A 117 -6.48 -7.46 0.38
CA VAL A 117 -5.80 -8.45 -0.46
C VAL A 117 -5.07 -9.50 0.39
N ARG A 118 -4.80 -10.66 -0.20
CA ARG A 118 -4.06 -11.72 0.46
C ARG A 118 -2.60 -11.34 0.67
N ARG A 119 -2.05 -11.74 1.81
CA ARG A 119 -0.67 -11.48 2.23
C ARG A 119 0.20 -12.73 2.28
N SER A 120 -0.32 -13.88 1.91
CA SER A 120 0.42 -15.15 1.91
C SER A 120 -0.10 -16.10 0.85
N GLY A 121 0.73 -17.11 0.50
CA GLY A 121 0.43 -18.13 -0.46
C GLY A 121 0.48 -17.64 -1.90
N ARG A 122 0.12 -18.51 -2.85
CA ARG A 122 0.22 -18.30 -4.30
C ARG A 122 -0.43 -17.03 -4.84
N THR A 123 -1.44 -16.55 -4.16
CA THR A 123 -2.20 -15.34 -4.55
C THR A 123 -1.84 -14.13 -3.70
N THR A 124 -0.70 -14.16 -2.98
CA THR A 124 -0.22 -13.01 -2.22
C THR A 124 -0.06 -11.78 -3.13
N ARG A 125 -0.45 -10.63 -2.60
CA ARG A 125 -0.30 -9.34 -3.30
C ARG A 125 0.61 -8.39 -2.54
N PHE A 126 1.12 -8.83 -1.40
CA PHE A 126 2.08 -8.05 -0.61
C PHE A 126 3.28 -8.91 -0.22
N LEU A 127 4.38 -8.73 -0.94
CA LEU A 127 5.67 -9.37 -0.70
C LEU A 127 6.78 -8.32 -0.83
N PRO A 128 7.01 -7.49 0.22
CA PRO A 128 8.00 -6.42 0.17
C PRO A 128 9.42 -6.99 0.20
N MET A 129 10.28 -6.45 -0.68
CA MET A 129 11.71 -6.76 -0.76
C MET A 129 12.49 -5.47 -0.58
N LYS A 130 13.30 -5.37 0.44
CA LYS A 130 14.13 -4.21 0.76
C LYS A 130 15.61 -4.55 0.77
N THR A 131 15.95 -5.80 1.06
CA THR A 131 17.31 -6.29 1.20
C THR A 131 17.53 -7.59 0.42
N PRO A 132 18.77 -7.98 0.11
CA PRO A 132 19.09 -9.30 -0.45
C PRO A 132 18.63 -10.46 0.44
N ASP A 133 18.62 -10.27 1.76
CA ASP A 133 18.20 -11.29 2.71
C ASP A 133 16.67 -11.52 2.63
N ASP A 134 15.87 -10.47 2.39
CA ASP A 134 14.43 -10.61 2.15
C ASP A 134 14.17 -11.50 0.94
N LEU A 135 14.96 -11.32 -0.14
CA LEU A 135 14.83 -12.13 -1.35
C LEU A 135 15.19 -13.60 -1.08
N SER A 136 16.25 -13.84 -0.31
CA SER A 136 16.67 -15.18 0.06
C SER A 136 15.63 -15.89 0.93
N SER A 137 15.07 -15.17 1.89
CA SER A 137 14.05 -15.68 2.84
C SER A 137 12.71 -15.97 2.16
N ALA A 138 12.35 -15.20 1.13
CA ALA A 138 11.09 -15.33 0.42
C ALA A 138 11.17 -16.26 -0.81
N ARG A 139 12.28 -16.98 -1.02
CA ARG A 139 12.54 -17.79 -2.21
C ARG A 139 11.42 -18.78 -2.51
N ASP A 140 10.96 -19.53 -1.50
CA ASP A 140 9.94 -20.55 -1.67
C ASP A 140 8.57 -19.92 -1.96
N GLU A 141 8.24 -18.81 -1.33
CA GLU A 141 7.01 -18.06 -1.60
C GLU A 141 7.01 -17.47 -3.01
N ILE A 142 8.16 -16.97 -3.48
CA ILE A 142 8.34 -16.50 -4.86
C ILE A 142 8.13 -17.66 -5.85
N ALA A 143 8.75 -18.81 -5.60
CA ALA A 143 8.56 -19.99 -6.43
C ALA A 143 7.08 -20.40 -6.47
N GLU A 144 6.41 -20.47 -5.32
CA GLU A 144 4.98 -20.77 -5.25
C GLU A 144 4.12 -19.79 -6.06
N MET A 145 4.48 -18.50 -6.09
CA MET A 145 3.75 -17.48 -6.85
C MET A 145 3.90 -17.59 -8.36
N TYR A 146 5.08 -18.00 -8.85
CA TYR A 146 5.44 -17.92 -10.28
C TYR A 146 5.57 -19.27 -10.98
N ASP A 147 5.86 -20.36 -10.26
CA ASP A 147 5.95 -21.72 -10.83
C ASP A 147 4.58 -22.41 -10.98
N ALA A 148 3.52 -21.76 -10.54
CA ALA A 148 2.19 -22.29 -10.75
C ALA A 148 1.86 -22.32 -12.24
N PRO A 149 1.33 -23.44 -12.80
CA PRO A 149 0.77 -23.44 -14.13
C PRO A 149 -0.25 -22.32 -14.22
N ALA A 150 -0.19 -21.53 -15.28
CA ALA A 150 -1.25 -20.58 -15.61
C ALA A 150 -2.53 -21.42 -15.71
N ASP A 151 -3.35 -21.43 -14.65
CA ASP A 151 -4.62 -22.12 -14.67
C ASP A 151 -5.38 -21.52 -15.84
N GLY A 152 -5.65 -22.37 -16.81
CA GLY A 152 -6.20 -21.99 -18.08
C GLY A 152 -7.53 -21.24 -17.89
N VAL A 153 -7.63 -20.17 -18.64
CA VAL A 153 -8.89 -19.57 -19.03
C VAL A 153 -9.56 -20.46 -20.05
#